data_3970dce0e2c2f11dbd0f61dd3c8858f3
#
_entry.id   3970dce0e2c2f11dbd0f61dd3c8858f3
#
_cell.length_a   1.000
_cell.length_b   1.000
_cell.length_c   1.000
_cell.angle_alpha   90.00
_cell.angle_beta   90.00
_cell.angle_gamma   90.00
#
_symmetry.space_group_name_H-M   'P 1'
#
loop_
_entity.id
_entity.type
_entity.pdbx_description
1 polymer ?
#
loop_
_entity_poly.entity_id
_entity_poly.type
_entity_poly.pdbx_seq_one_letter_code
_entity_poly.pdbx_strand_id
1 'polypeptide(L)'
;MIEPKILKKGAGRVWVLGDLHFGVRANSMEWLDIQKQFFEEVFLPTLKKNVKPGDVLVQVGDTFDNRQSINIRVLNYAVKLFEELGKILPVHVICGNHDIWAKNSNEVTSIDSLKWIPNVQIYKEPELLNWSGKKVLMMPWRRDADHETETLSEYPTAEIVFCHSEVKGIYLNAKVKNQHGTDSNIYEKYARVFSG
;
A
#
# COMPACT_ATOMS: atom_id res chain seq x y z
N MET A 1 13.69 -13.34 -17.33
CA MET A 1 13.42 -11.91 -17.03
C MET A 1 11.91 -11.74 -16.91
N ILE A 2 11.44 -11.16 -15.83
CA ILE A 2 10.02 -10.90 -15.63
C ILE A 2 9.65 -9.70 -16.49
N GLU A 3 8.68 -9.85 -17.40
CA GLU A 3 8.21 -8.77 -18.23
C GLU A 3 7.23 -7.87 -17.47
N PRO A 4 7.37 -6.53 -17.55
CA PRO A 4 6.48 -5.63 -16.85
C PRO A 4 5.09 -5.57 -17.50
N LYS A 5 4.05 -5.62 -16.70
CA LYS A 5 2.68 -5.38 -17.15
C LYS A 5 2.51 -3.91 -17.52
N ILE A 6 2.12 -3.66 -18.76
CA ILE A 6 1.95 -2.30 -19.28
C ILE A 6 0.65 -1.71 -18.77
N LEU A 7 0.73 -0.64 -17.97
CA LEU A 7 -0.41 0.18 -17.65
C LEU A 7 -0.68 1.18 -18.78
N LYS A 8 -1.91 1.19 -19.27
CA LYS A 8 -2.33 2.11 -20.35
C LYS A 8 -2.24 3.56 -19.85
N LYS A 9 -1.37 4.34 -20.51
CA LYS A 9 -1.00 5.74 -20.27
C LYS A 9 -0.30 5.98 -18.92
N GLY A 10 0.86 6.55 -19.05
CA GLY A 10 1.76 6.79 -17.96
C GLY A 10 1.23 7.63 -16.86
N ALA A 11 1.67 7.30 -15.66
CA ALA A 11 1.39 8.06 -14.46
C ALA A 11 1.91 9.50 -14.62
N GLY A 12 1.06 10.46 -14.31
CA GLY A 12 1.46 11.84 -14.09
C GLY A 12 2.19 11.93 -12.75
N ARG A 13 1.43 12.10 -11.68
CA ARG A 13 1.94 12.09 -10.29
C ARG A 13 1.42 10.86 -9.57
N VAL A 14 2.16 10.46 -8.54
CA VAL A 14 1.71 9.42 -7.61
C VAL A 14 1.33 10.08 -6.29
N TRP A 15 0.10 9.83 -5.88
CA TRP A 15 -0.39 10.14 -4.54
C TRP A 15 -0.11 8.91 -3.69
N VAL A 16 0.55 9.08 -2.55
CA VAL A 16 0.90 7.96 -1.67
C VAL A 16 0.13 8.11 -0.36
N LEU A 17 -0.54 7.04 0.03
CA LEU A 17 -1.14 6.87 1.36
C LEU A 17 -0.36 5.77 2.11
N GLY A 18 0.07 6.09 3.32
CA GLY A 18 0.66 5.12 4.24
C GLY A 18 -0.39 4.26 4.93
N ASP A 19 -0.02 3.71 6.04
CA ASP A 19 -0.78 2.79 6.87
C ASP A 19 -2.09 3.42 7.36
N LEU A 20 -3.20 2.90 6.89
CA LEU A 20 -4.51 3.45 7.23
C LEU A 20 -5.04 2.88 8.55
N HIS A 21 -4.72 1.61 8.83
CA HIS A 21 -5.15 0.91 10.04
C HIS A 21 -6.62 1.13 10.38
N PHE A 22 -7.53 0.99 9.40
CA PHE A 22 -8.95 1.05 9.69
C PHE A 22 -9.34 0.00 10.72
N GLY A 23 -9.98 0.43 11.82
CA GLY A 23 -10.31 -0.41 12.96
C GLY A 23 -9.26 -0.39 14.09
N VAL A 24 -8.32 0.53 14.04
CA VAL A 24 -7.31 0.74 15.09
C VAL A 24 -7.96 0.90 16.48
N ARG A 25 -7.23 0.54 17.53
CA ARG A 25 -7.69 0.53 18.93
C ARG A 25 -8.96 -0.27 19.14
N ALA A 26 -8.91 -1.54 18.74
CA ALA A 26 -10.01 -2.50 18.90
C ALA A 26 -11.32 -2.04 18.25
N ASN A 27 -11.23 -1.52 17.02
CA ASN A 27 -12.34 -0.97 16.25
C ASN A 27 -13.02 0.24 16.91
N SER A 28 -12.26 1.14 17.53
CA SER A 28 -12.79 2.36 18.13
C SER A 28 -13.57 3.20 17.12
N MET A 29 -14.81 3.54 17.48
CA MET A 29 -15.66 4.40 16.64
C MET A 29 -15.18 5.86 16.66
N GLU A 30 -14.58 6.31 17.74
CA GLU A 30 -13.98 7.65 17.84
C GLU A 30 -12.81 7.80 16.85
N TRP A 31 -11.96 6.78 16.75
CA TRP A 31 -10.88 6.77 15.76
C TRP A 31 -11.43 6.68 14.33
N LEU A 32 -12.46 5.89 14.10
CA LEU A 32 -13.11 5.87 12.81
C LEU A 32 -13.66 7.24 12.42
N ASP A 33 -14.25 7.98 13.36
CA ASP A 33 -14.79 9.31 13.08
C ASP A 33 -13.68 10.34 12.82
N ILE A 34 -12.54 10.25 13.50
CA ILE A 34 -11.34 11.06 13.19
C ILE A 34 -10.83 10.74 11.78
N GLN A 35 -10.73 9.46 11.41
CA GLN A 35 -10.32 9.05 10.07
C GLN A 35 -11.28 9.55 8.99
N LYS A 36 -12.60 9.45 9.24
CA LYS A 36 -13.62 10.02 8.35
C LYS A 36 -13.43 11.51 8.15
N GLN A 37 -13.29 12.25 9.24
CA GLN A 37 -13.10 13.68 9.17
C GLN A 37 -11.88 14.05 8.31
N PHE A 38 -10.75 13.35 8.51
CA PHE A 38 -9.57 13.56 7.69
C PHE A 38 -9.85 13.30 6.19
N PHE A 39 -10.46 12.16 5.87
CA PHE A 39 -10.70 11.83 4.47
C PHE A 39 -11.75 12.72 3.82
N GLU A 40 -12.84 13.01 4.49
CA GLU A 40 -13.97 13.74 3.92
C GLU A 40 -13.73 15.26 3.87
N GLU A 41 -13.07 15.83 4.88
CA GLU A 41 -12.84 17.27 4.96
C GLU A 41 -11.48 17.72 4.42
N VAL A 42 -10.48 16.84 4.41
CA VAL A 42 -9.11 17.22 4.01
C VAL A 42 -8.66 16.48 2.76
N PHE A 43 -8.59 15.15 2.80
CA PHE A 43 -7.92 14.40 1.74
C PHE A 43 -8.71 14.39 0.42
N LEU A 44 -9.98 13.99 0.44
CA LEU A 44 -10.80 13.93 -0.77
C LEU A 44 -10.99 15.31 -1.44
N PRO A 45 -11.28 16.39 -0.71
CA PRO A 45 -11.32 17.73 -1.31
C PRO A 45 -9.99 18.14 -1.93
N THR A 46 -8.87 17.87 -1.23
CA THR A 46 -7.52 18.17 -1.74
C THR A 46 -7.21 17.38 -3.00
N LEU A 47 -7.51 16.09 -3.00
CA LEU A 47 -7.31 15.22 -4.15
C LEU A 47 -8.15 15.70 -5.34
N LYS A 48 -9.46 15.90 -5.16
CA LYS A 48 -10.39 16.35 -6.22
C LYS A 48 -9.95 17.68 -6.84
N LYS A 49 -9.44 18.60 -6.02
CA LYS A 49 -8.95 19.92 -6.49
C LYS A 49 -7.67 19.83 -7.31
N ASN A 50 -6.80 18.88 -7.00
CA ASN A 50 -5.42 18.85 -7.51
C ASN A 50 -5.14 17.72 -8.49
N VAL A 51 -5.99 16.69 -8.58
CA VAL A 51 -5.79 15.55 -9.47
C VAL A 51 -5.71 15.99 -10.94
N LYS A 52 -4.80 15.36 -11.68
CA LYS A 52 -4.60 15.60 -13.12
C LYS A 52 -4.73 14.28 -13.90
N PRO A 53 -5.06 14.34 -15.20
CA PRO A 53 -5.07 13.17 -16.04
C PRO A 53 -3.72 12.42 -15.98
N GLY A 54 -3.78 11.13 -15.73
CA GLY A 54 -2.60 10.27 -15.57
C GLY A 54 -2.08 10.13 -14.15
N ASP A 55 -2.61 10.89 -13.17
CA ASP A 55 -2.30 10.66 -11.76
C ASP A 55 -2.84 9.31 -11.29
N VAL A 56 -2.15 8.69 -10.36
CA VAL A 56 -2.55 7.45 -9.69
C VAL A 56 -2.39 7.59 -8.18
N LEU A 57 -3.08 6.76 -7.41
CA LEU A 57 -2.90 6.65 -5.97
C LEU A 57 -2.33 5.27 -5.62
N VAL A 58 -1.33 5.23 -4.75
CA VAL A 58 -0.78 4.00 -4.17
C VAL A 58 -0.98 4.05 -2.67
N GLN A 59 -1.65 3.05 -2.13
CA GLN A 59 -1.73 2.76 -0.71
C GLN A 59 -0.74 1.64 -0.39
N VAL A 60 0.21 1.92 0.51
CA VAL A 60 1.41 1.09 0.71
C VAL A 60 1.28 0.08 1.86
N GLY A 61 0.11 -0.50 2.04
CA GLY A 61 -0.15 -1.59 2.99
C GLY A 61 -0.82 -1.16 4.28
N ASP A 62 -1.20 -2.14 5.08
CA ASP A 62 -1.91 -1.98 6.34
C ASP A 62 -3.18 -1.13 6.21
N THR A 63 -4.04 -1.54 5.29
CA THR A 63 -5.35 -0.92 5.11
C THR A 63 -6.22 -1.11 6.35
N PHE A 64 -6.21 -2.31 6.93
CA PHE A 64 -6.95 -2.65 8.15
C PHE A 64 -6.00 -2.98 9.30
N ASP A 65 -6.45 -2.70 10.52
CA ASP A 65 -5.64 -2.92 11.73
C ASP A 65 -5.65 -4.37 12.23
N ASN A 66 -6.77 -5.08 12.04
CA ASN A 66 -6.97 -6.41 12.62
C ASN A 66 -7.10 -7.50 11.56
N ARG A 67 -6.25 -8.52 11.67
CA ARG A 67 -6.20 -9.67 10.75
C ARG A 67 -7.40 -10.61 10.84
N GLN A 68 -7.99 -10.73 12.04
CA GLN A 68 -8.96 -11.79 12.34
C GLN A 68 -10.40 -11.30 12.24
N SER A 69 -10.64 -10.04 12.56
CA SER A 69 -11.99 -9.49 12.58
C SER A 69 -12.01 -8.01 12.24
N ILE A 70 -12.91 -7.61 11.37
CA ILE A 70 -13.14 -6.21 11.03
C ILE A 70 -14.56 -5.86 11.43
N ASN A 71 -14.71 -4.78 12.19
CA ASN A 71 -16.04 -4.27 12.51
C ASN A 71 -16.75 -3.88 11.22
N ILE A 72 -18.02 -4.25 11.09
CA ILE A 72 -18.78 -4.05 9.85
C ILE A 72 -18.95 -2.57 9.47
N ARG A 73 -18.98 -1.66 10.46
CA ARG A 73 -19.03 -0.20 10.21
C ARG A 73 -17.70 0.30 9.63
N VAL A 74 -16.60 -0.23 10.15
CA VAL A 74 -15.24 0.06 9.66
C VAL A 74 -15.09 -0.42 8.21
N LEU A 75 -15.45 -1.68 7.95
CA LEU A 75 -15.40 -2.26 6.61
C LEU A 75 -16.26 -1.47 5.62
N ASN A 76 -17.49 -1.15 6.00
CA ASN A 76 -18.41 -0.39 5.13
C ASN A 76 -17.86 0.99 4.80
N TYR A 77 -17.23 1.67 5.77
CA TYR A 77 -16.60 2.97 5.51
C TYR A 77 -15.40 2.83 4.57
N ALA A 78 -14.50 1.88 4.83
CA ALA A 78 -13.33 1.65 3.99
C ALA A 78 -13.73 1.35 2.54
N VAL A 79 -14.67 0.45 2.32
CA VAL A 79 -15.18 0.12 0.97
C VAL A 79 -15.71 1.37 0.27
N LYS A 80 -16.56 2.17 0.92
CA LYS A 80 -17.10 3.43 0.36
C LYS A 80 -16.00 4.45 0.03
N LEU A 81 -14.98 4.57 0.89
CA LEU A 81 -13.85 5.46 0.63
C LEU A 81 -13.09 5.01 -0.63
N PHE A 82 -12.78 3.73 -0.77
CA PHE A 82 -12.08 3.23 -1.95
C PHE A 82 -12.95 3.30 -3.22
N GLU A 83 -14.27 3.16 -3.11
CA GLU A 83 -15.20 3.46 -4.23
C GLU A 83 -15.11 4.93 -4.66
N GLU A 84 -15.10 5.88 -3.73
CA GLU A 84 -14.93 7.30 -4.05
C GLU A 84 -13.57 7.60 -4.66
N LEU A 85 -12.50 7.03 -4.13
CA LEU A 85 -11.16 7.17 -4.67
C LEU A 85 -11.07 6.62 -6.11
N GLY A 86 -11.61 5.42 -6.35
CA GLY A 86 -11.63 4.79 -7.68
C GLY A 86 -12.42 5.56 -8.74
N LYS A 87 -13.41 6.39 -8.34
CA LYS A 87 -14.10 7.33 -9.23
C LYS A 87 -13.23 8.51 -9.64
N ILE A 88 -12.23 8.88 -8.83
CA ILE A 88 -11.37 10.04 -9.05
C ILE A 88 -10.14 9.67 -9.90
N LEU A 89 -9.47 8.57 -9.57
CA LEU A 89 -8.23 8.13 -10.22
C LEU A 89 -8.01 6.62 -10.00
N PRO A 90 -7.11 5.97 -10.79
CA PRO A 90 -6.70 4.60 -10.52
C PRO A 90 -6.04 4.47 -9.13
N VAL A 91 -6.44 3.47 -8.38
CA VAL A 91 -5.95 3.17 -7.03
C VAL A 91 -5.24 1.82 -7.02
N HIS A 92 -4.05 1.79 -6.46
CA HIS A 92 -3.24 0.60 -6.27
C HIS A 92 -3.08 0.36 -4.77
N VAL A 93 -3.44 -0.83 -4.30
CA VAL A 93 -3.40 -1.20 -2.87
C VAL A 93 -2.45 -2.35 -2.68
N ILE A 94 -1.41 -2.15 -1.89
CA ILE A 94 -0.44 -3.19 -1.53
C ILE A 94 -0.91 -3.88 -0.25
N CYS A 95 -0.76 -5.20 -0.17
CA CYS A 95 -1.03 -5.95 1.04
C CYS A 95 0.05 -5.71 2.10
N GLY A 96 -0.34 -5.24 3.27
CA GLY A 96 0.53 -5.10 4.43
C GLY A 96 0.46 -6.31 5.37
N ASN A 97 1.25 -6.27 6.44
CA ASN A 97 1.29 -7.38 7.41
C ASN A 97 0.04 -7.47 8.30
N HIS A 98 -0.69 -6.39 8.49
CA HIS A 98 -1.99 -6.39 9.16
C HIS A 98 -3.14 -6.83 8.25
N ASP A 99 -2.95 -6.81 6.95
CA ASP A 99 -3.98 -7.22 6.00
C ASP A 99 -4.08 -8.75 5.80
N ILE A 100 -3.05 -9.52 6.16
CA ILE A 100 -3.01 -10.98 5.98
C ILE A 100 -3.62 -11.74 7.17
N TRP A 101 -4.43 -12.76 6.90
CA TRP A 101 -4.97 -13.62 7.95
C TRP A 101 -3.90 -14.52 8.59
N ALA A 102 -3.12 -15.20 7.79
CA ALA A 102 -2.02 -16.06 8.24
C ALA A 102 -0.68 -15.36 8.03
N LYS A 103 0.17 -15.31 9.08
CA LYS A 103 1.45 -14.57 9.06
C LYS A 103 2.41 -14.91 7.92
N ASN A 104 2.24 -16.06 7.29
CA ASN A 104 3.12 -16.59 6.28
C ASN A 104 2.46 -16.78 4.90
N SER A 105 1.26 -16.25 4.70
CA SER A 105 0.53 -16.40 3.44
C SER A 105 -0.32 -15.17 3.13
N ASN A 106 -0.23 -14.70 1.90
CA ASN A 106 -1.07 -13.65 1.35
C ASN A 106 -2.32 -14.20 0.62
N GLU A 107 -2.66 -15.48 0.81
CA GLU A 107 -3.80 -16.11 0.14
C GLU A 107 -5.13 -15.47 0.57
N VAL A 108 -5.30 -15.30 1.89
CA VAL A 108 -6.50 -14.70 2.48
C VAL A 108 -6.13 -13.37 3.11
N THR A 109 -6.73 -12.28 2.60
CA THR A 109 -6.41 -10.93 3.05
C THR A 109 -7.65 -10.06 3.25
N SER A 110 -7.58 -9.10 4.13
CA SER A 110 -8.66 -8.13 4.36
C SER A 110 -8.93 -7.25 3.13
N ILE A 111 -7.88 -6.94 2.37
CA ILE A 111 -7.99 -6.15 1.14
C ILE A 111 -8.72 -6.88 0.00
N ASP A 112 -8.95 -8.20 0.11
CA ASP A 112 -9.82 -8.93 -0.83
C ASP A 112 -11.23 -8.35 -0.89
N SER A 113 -11.67 -7.64 0.16
CA SER A 113 -12.93 -6.90 0.19
C SER A 113 -13.00 -5.75 -0.83
N LEU A 114 -11.84 -5.26 -1.30
CA LEU A 114 -11.71 -4.13 -2.21
C LEU A 114 -11.56 -4.55 -3.68
N LYS A 115 -11.31 -5.82 -3.97
CA LYS A 115 -10.92 -6.31 -5.30
C LYS A 115 -11.96 -6.11 -6.41
N TRP A 116 -13.24 -5.93 -6.04
CA TRP A 116 -14.34 -5.75 -6.99
C TRP A 116 -14.68 -4.28 -7.25
N ILE A 117 -13.99 -3.34 -6.58
CA ILE A 117 -14.22 -1.90 -6.76
C ILE A 117 -13.59 -1.47 -8.10
N PRO A 118 -14.35 -0.82 -8.99
CA PRO A 118 -13.82 -0.32 -10.25
C PRO A 118 -12.63 0.61 -10.03
N ASN A 119 -11.58 0.49 -10.87
CA ASN A 119 -10.33 1.24 -10.80
C ASN A 119 -9.50 1.03 -9.52
N VAL A 120 -9.81 0.02 -8.70
CA VAL A 120 -8.99 -0.41 -7.57
C VAL A 120 -8.29 -1.72 -7.94
N GLN A 121 -6.97 -1.72 -7.89
CA GLN A 121 -6.14 -2.89 -8.11
C GLN A 121 -5.43 -3.26 -6.80
N ILE A 122 -5.61 -4.49 -6.33
CA ILE A 122 -4.91 -5.01 -5.15
C ILE A 122 -3.70 -5.84 -5.54
N TYR A 123 -2.63 -5.77 -4.74
CA TYR A 123 -1.39 -6.51 -4.93
C TYR A 123 -1.12 -7.37 -3.71
N LYS A 124 -1.23 -8.69 -3.88
CA LYS A 124 -0.94 -9.73 -2.87
C LYS A 124 0.40 -10.40 -3.14
N GLU A 125 0.84 -10.35 -4.39
CA GLU A 125 2.13 -10.83 -4.86
C GLU A 125 2.90 -9.72 -5.57
N PRO A 126 4.24 -9.81 -5.66
CA PRO A 126 5.05 -8.82 -6.34
C PRO A 126 4.66 -8.71 -7.82
N GLU A 127 4.47 -7.50 -8.28
CA GLU A 127 4.15 -7.25 -9.69
C GLU A 127 4.98 -6.07 -10.23
N LEU A 128 5.65 -6.31 -11.36
CA LEU A 128 6.42 -5.28 -12.05
C LEU A 128 5.54 -4.59 -13.08
N LEU A 129 5.40 -3.28 -12.94
CA LEU A 129 4.58 -2.42 -13.79
C LEU A 129 5.47 -1.53 -14.65
N ASN A 130 4.95 -1.11 -15.81
CA ASN A 130 5.55 -0.06 -16.59
C ASN A 130 4.65 1.19 -16.56
N TRP A 131 5.10 2.23 -15.87
CA TRP A 131 4.44 3.52 -15.80
C TRP A 131 5.22 4.57 -16.58
N SER A 132 4.75 4.91 -17.77
CA SER A 132 5.42 5.88 -18.65
C SER A 132 6.89 5.56 -18.95
N GLY A 133 7.21 4.31 -19.16
CA GLY A 133 8.58 3.87 -19.39
C GLY A 133 9.41 3.63 -18.15
N LYS A 134 8.87 3.91 -16.94
CA LYS A 134 9.49 3.58 -15.66
C LYS A 134 9.04 2.22 -15.16
N LYS A 135 9.99 1.40 -14.75
CA LYS A 135 9.73 0.10 -14.13
C LYS A 135 9.44 0.29 -12.65
N VAL A 136 8.22 -0.02 -12.26
CA VAL A 136 7.71 0.16 -10.90
C VAL A 136 7.35 -1.19 -10.32
N LEU A 137 7.95 -1.53 -9.19
CA LEU A 137 7.63 -2.75 -8.44
C LEU A 137 6.59 -2.44 -7.37
N MET A 138 5.47 -3.16 -7.41
CA MET A 138 4.53 -3.29 -6.30
C MET A 138 4.93 -4.51 -5.49
N MET A 139 5.43 -4.31 -4.27
CA MET A 139 5.92 -5.39 -3.42
C MET A 139 5.12 -5.45 -2.12
N PRO A 140 4.16 -6.36 -2.00
CA PRO A 140 3.43 -6.61 -0.77
C PRO A 140 4.35 -7.12 0.35
N TRP A 141 3.85 -7.10 1.58
CA TRP A 141 4.51 -7.67 2.73
C TRP A 141 5.10 -9.06 2.45
N ARG A 142 6.33 -9.28 2.88
CA ARG A 142 7.01 -10.57 2.88
C ARG A 142 7.19 -11.05 4.32
N ARG A 143 7.10 -12.37 4.52
CA ARG A 143 7.07 -13.00 5.87
C ARG A 143 8.28 -12.70 6.75
N ASP A 144 9.44 -12.45 6.15
CA ASP A 144 10.70 -12.17 6.83
C ASP A 144 11.69 -11.46 5.88
N ALA A 145 12.81 -10.98 6.44
CA ALA A 145 13.83 -10.25 5.72
C ALA A 145 14.52 -11.08 4.61
N ASP A 146 14.69 -12.39 4.81
CA ASP A 146 15.32 -13.25 3.82
C ASP A 146 14.42 -13.42 2.60
N HIS A 147 13.13 -13.69 2.82
CA HIS A 147 12.14 -13.78 1.75
C HIS A 147 11.95 -12.45 1.01
N GLU A 148 12.04 -11.33 1.71
CA GLU A 148 12.02 -10.00 1.08
C GLU A 148 13.24 -9.77 0.20
N THR A 149 14.43 -10.10 0.69
CA THR A 149 15.69 -9.97 -0.05
C THR A 149 15.70 -10.86 -1.29
N GLU A 150 15.26 -12.12 -1.15
CA GLU A 150 15.11 -13.06 -2.27
C GLU A 150 14.15 -12.49 -3.33
N THR A 151 12.96 -12.05 -2.89
CA THR A 151 11.96 -11.44 -3.77
C THR A 151 12.54 -10.23 -4.54
N LEU A 152 13.20 -9.30 -3.85
CA LEU A 152 13.81 -8.13 -4.50
C LEU A 152 14.90 -8.51 -5.51
N SER A 153 15.59 -9.64 -5.31
CA SER A 153 16.61 -10.11 -6.24
C SER A 153 16.03 -10.56 -7.59
N GLU A 154 14.77 -10.98 -7.62
CA GLU A 154 14.04 -11.36 -8.83
C GLU A 154 13.65 -10.16 -9.70
N TYR A 155 13.65 -8.95 -9.13
CA TYR A 155 13.27 -7.70 -9.79
C TYR A 155 14.40 -6.68 -9.92
N PRO A 156 15.57 -7.04 -10.47
CA PRO A 156 16.76 -6.17 -10.49
C PRO A 156 16.61 -4.95 -11.38
N THR A 157 15.61 -4.94 -12.25
CA THR A 157 15.39 -3.85 -13.23
C THR A 157 14.36 -2.83 -12.78
N ALA A 158 13.74 -2.99 -11.61
CA ALA A 158 12.84 -1.98 -11.07
C ALA A 158 13.61 -0.67 -10.77
N GLU A 159 12.97 0.46 -11.04
CA GLU A 159 13.51 1.79 -10.75
C GLU A 159 12.85 2.39 -9.49
N ILE A 160 11.57 2.12 -9.32
CA ILE A 160 10.76 2.60 -8.21
C ILE A 160 10.14 1.40 -7.52
N VAL A 161 10.13 1.39 -6.20
CA VAL A 161 9.49 0.34 -5.39
C VAL A 161 8.45 0.97 -4.49
N PHE A 162 7.24 0.45 -4.52
CA PHE A 162 6.23 0.64 -3.49
C PHE A 162 6.12 -0.66 -2.73
N CYS A 163 6.33 -0.63 -1.42
CA CYS A 163 6.37 -1.83 -0.60
C CYS A 163 5.70 -1.61 0.76
N HIS A 164 5.50 -2.71 1.46
CA HIS A 164 5.22 -2.70 2.87
C HIS A 164 6.30 -3.53 3.56
N SER A 165 7.24 -2.86 4.21
CA SER A 165 8.48 -3.48 4.68
C SER A 165 8.90 -2.95 6.03
N GLU A 166 9.32 -3.85 6.89
CA GLU A 166 9.98 -3.50 8.13
C GLU A 166 11.48 -3.31 7.86
N VAL A 167 11.97 -2.06 7.89
CA VAL A 167 13.36 -1.74 7.57
C VAL A 167 14.15 -1.46 8.84
N LYS A 168 15.28 -2.17 8.99
CA LYS A 168 16.22 -2.01 10.09
C LYS A 168 16.92 -0.66 10.03
N GLY A 169 17.09 -0.04 11.19
CA GLY A 169 17.84 1.22 11.33
C GLY A 169 17.01 2.48 11.10
N ILE A 170 15.77 2.38 10.62
CA ILE A 170 14.85 3.51 10.54
C ILE A 170 14.39 3.91 11.94
N TYR A 171 14.22 5.20 12.17
CA TYR A 171 13.69 5.72 13.41
C TYR A 171 12.17 5.52 13.48
N LEU A 172 11.72 4.71 14.44
CA LEU A 172 10.29 4.55 14.75
C LEU A 172 9.72 5.78 15.47
N ASN A 173 10.58 6.50 16.16
CA ASN A 173 10.31 7.79 16.80
C ASN A 173 11.64 8.52 17.07
N ALA A 174 11.60 9.70 17.67
CA ALA A 174 12.77 10.53 17.90
C ALA A 174 13.93 9.85 18.69
N LYS A 175 13.68 8.73 19.38
CA LYS A 175 14.66 8.07 20.26
C LYS A 175 14.92 6.60 19.93
N VAL A 176 14.03 5.93 19.22
CA VAL A 176 14.06 4.48 19.02
C VAL A 176 14.28 4.17 17.54
N LYS A 177 15.38 3.48 17.26
CA LYS A 177 15.62 2.87 15.94
C LYS A 177 15.05 1.46 15.90
N ASN A 178 14.46 1.10 14.80
CA ASN A 178 14.09 -0.28 14.54
C ASN A 178 15.35 -1.16 14.50
N GLN A 179 15.38 -2.20 15.34
CA GLN A 179 16.49 -3.16 15.40
C GLN A 179 16.22 -4.43 14.56
N HIS A 180 15.01 -4.55 14.04
CA HIS A 180 14.52 -5.70 13.29
C HIS A 180 14.23 -5.34 11.84
N GLY A 181 13.86 -6.34 11.05
CA GLY A 181 13.52 -6.16 9.65
C GLY A 181 14.70 -6.29 8.70
N THR A 182 14.47 -5.88 7.48
CA THR A 182 15.40 -6.01 6.38
C THR A 182 16.44 -4.89 6.38
N ASP A 183 17.66 -5.20 6.02
CA ASP A 183 18.74 -4.21 5.96
C ASP A 183 18.48 -3.19 4.84
N SER A 184 18.63 -1.90 5.13
CA SER A 184 18.32 -0.84 4.17
C SER A 184 19.15 -0.87 2.89
N ASN A 185 20.34 -1.51 2.92
CA ASN A 185 21.25 -1.61 1.79
C ASN A 185 20.64 -2.34 0.58
N ILE A 186 19.70 -3.26 0.79
CA ILE A 186 19.04 -3.98 -0.31
C ILE A 186 18.22 -3.06 -1.22
N TYR A 187 17.85 -1.89 -0.71
CA TYR A 187 17.06 -0.89 -1.42
C TYR A 187 17.91 0.15 -2.18
N GLU A 188 19.22 0.23 -1.93
CA GLU A 188 20.13 1.25 -2.51
C GLU A 188 20.19 1.22 -4.05
N LYS A 189 19.89 0.06 -4.65
CA LYS A 189 19.88 -0.11 -6.11
C LYS A 189 18.67 0.56 -6.79
N TYR A 190 17.63 0.91 -6.04
CA TYR A 190 16.42 1.54 -6.58
C TYR A 190 16.51 3.06 -6.51
N ALA A 191 16.03 3.73 -7.54
CA ALA A 191 16.05 5.19 -7.57
C ALA A 191 15.14 5.82 -6.51
N ARG A 192 14.03 5.14 -6.17
CA ARG A 192 13.09 5.56 -5.11
C ARG A 192 12.40 4.35 -4.50
N VAL A 193 12.20 4.41 -3.19
CA VAL A 193 11.43 3.43 -2.42
C VAL A 193 10.43 4.17 -1.54
N PHE A 194 9.19 3.70 -1.55
CA PHE A 194 8.11 4.17 -0.69
C PHE A 194 7.59 2.96 0.08
N SER A 195 7.71 3.00 1.39
CA SER A 195 7.25 1.92 2.27
C SER A 195 6.20 2.43 3.25
N GLY A 196 5.21 1.57 3.55
CA GLY A 196 4.37 1.66 4.72
C GLY A 196 5.01 0.97 5.89
#